data_e6766e9ece63a42dc6850e2b0fa56908
#
_entry.id   e6766e9ece63a42dc6850e2b0fa56908
#
_cell.length_a   1.000
_cell.length_b   1.000
_cell.length_c   1.000
_cell.angle_alpha   90.00
_cell.angle_beta   90.00
_cell.angle_gamma   90.00
#
_symmetry.space_group_name_H-M   'P 1'
#
loop_
_entity.id
_entity.type
_entity.pdbx_description
1 polymer ?
#
loop_
_entity_poly.entity_id
_entity_poly.type
_entity_poly.pdbx_seq_one_letter_code
_entity_poly.pdbx_strand_id
1 'polypeptide(L)'
;MKKLLASLLSTAMVFTLAGCGSSKDHLATIQDKGEITIGLEGDWQPFSYHNKDDKLMGVDVEVAKNIAKKLGVKANIVEGKWDGLLTGLSTGTYDLVINGVDITKERENKFDFSTPYAYDHTVLVVRNDNTTITSFDDLKGKTTANSIGSTYMELGEDYGATVKGVDDLTKCMDLVKSGGVDATINAATSINDYLQTTKDSSFKIVD
;
A
#
# COMPACT_ATOMS: atom_id res chain seq x y z
N MET A 1 60.87 -58.58 -24.14
CA MET A 1 59.72 -58.76 -25.03
C MET A 1 58.46 -58.65 -24.22
N LYS A 2 57.94 -57.46 -24.07
CA LYS A 2 56.56 -57.24 -23.53
C LYS A 2 56.04 -55.99 -24.21
N LYS A 3 54.99 -56.14 -25.05
CA LYS A 3 54.32 -55.09 -25.75
C LYS A 3 53.30 -54.47 -24.79
N LEU A 4 53.44 -53.18 -24.48
CA LEU A 4 52.40 -52.39 -23.79
C LEU A 4 51.47 -51.82 -24.85
N LEU A 5 50.21 -52.25 -24.82
CA LEU A 5 49.12 -51.57 -25.50
C LEU A 5 48.68 -50.32 -24.70
N ALA A 6 48.88 -49.17 -25.28
CA ALA A 6 48.30 -47.95 -24.77
C ALA A 6 46.86 -47.78 -25.30
N SER A 7 45.89 -47.90 -24.42
CA SER A 7 44.47 -47.63 -24.70
C SER A 7 44.20 -46.13 -24.57
N LEU A 8 43.95 -45.45 -25.69
CA LEU A 8 43.43 -44.04 -25.67
C LEU A 8 41.96 -44.05 -25.31
N LEU A 9 41.67 -43.59 -24.11
CA LEU A 9 40.28 -43.29 -23.67
C LEU A 9 39.94 -41.90 -24.16
N SER A 10 39.18 -41.77 -25.25
CA SER A 10 38.61 -40.52 -25.72
C SER A 10 37.44 -40.13 -24.82
N THR A 11 37.67 -39.24 -23.87
CA THR A 11 36.61 -38.63 -23.07
C THR A 11 35.92 -37.58 -23.92
N ALA A 12 34.75 -37.91 -24.47
CA ALA A 12 33.87 -36.94 -25.12
C ALA A 12 33.27 -36.03 -24.05
N MET A 13 33.77 -34.77 -24.01
CA MET A 13 33.25 -33.72 -23.15
C MET A 13 31.97 -33.18 -23.78
N VAL A 14 30.82 -33.68 -23.31
CA VAL A 14 29.51 -33.13 -23.70
C VAL A 14 29.37 -31.78 -23.02
N PHE A 15 29.63 -30.72 -23.79
CA PHE A 15 29.21 -29.37 -23.40
C PHE A 15 27.67 -29.31 -23.42
N THR A 16 27.05 -29.52 -22.28
CA THR A 16 25.66 -29.10 -22.11
C THR A 16 25.65 -27.58 -22.14
N LEU A 17 25.21 -27.00 -23.25
CA LEU A 17 24.77 -25.62 -23.31
C LEU A 17 23.63 -25.48 -22.29
N ALA A 18 23.99 -25.01 -21.08
CA ALA A 18 22.99 -24.46 -20.17
C ALA A 18 22.35 -23.29 -20.90
N GLY A 19 21.20 -23.54 -21.51
CA GLY A 19 20.39 -22.49 -22.09
C GLY A 19 20.18 -21.43 -21.03
N CYS A 20 20.52 -20.18 -21.32
CA CYS A 20 19.99 -19.02 -20.63
C CYS A 20 18.46 -19.14 -20.70
N GLY A 21 17.86 -19.68 -19.66
CA GLY A 21 16.42 -19.57 -19.46
C GLY A 21 16.14 -18.08 -19.35
N SER A 22 15.53 -17.48 -20.36
CA SER A 22 14.93 -16.16 -20.23
C SER A 22 14.02 -16.25 -18.99
N SER A 23 14.28 -15.41 -17.99
CA SER A 23 13.35 -15.28 -16.87
C SER A 23 11.96 -15.02 -17.48
N LYS A 24 11.00 -15.91 -17.19
CA LYS A 24 9.63 -15.72 -17.66
C LYS A 24 9.19 -14.33 -17.23
N ASP A 25 8.61 -13.58 -18.15
CA ASP A 25 7.96 -12.31 -17.84
C ASP A 25 6.98 -12.53 -16.68
N HIS A 26 6.98 -11.63 -15.70
CA HIS A 26 6.15 -11.75 -14.51
C HIS A 26 4.66 -11.88 -14.87
N LEU A 27 4.20 -11.11 -15.85
CA LEU A 27 2.83 -11.22 -16.39
C LEU A 27 2.53 -12.62 -16.94
N ALA A 28 3.45 -13.21 -17.70
CA ALA A 28 3.29 -14.56 -18.21
C ALA A 28 3.23 -15.60 -17.06
N THR A 29 3.96 -15.36 -15.98
CA THR A 29 3.91 -16.22 -14.78
C THR A 29 2.55 -16.13 -14.09
N ILE A 30 1.98 -14.93 -13.93
CA ILE A 30 0.64 -14.71 -13.39
C ILE A 30 -0.42 -15.40 -14.25
N GLN A 31 -0.33 -15.25 -15.58
CA GLN A 31 -1.29 -15.86 -16.53
C GLN A 31 -1.22 -17.38 -16.50
N ASP A 32 -0.03 -17.98 -16.46
CA ASP A 32 0.14 -19.41 -16.35
C ASP A 32 -0.37 -19.98 -15.01
N LYS A 33 -0.19 -19.25 -13.92
CA LYS A 33 -0.74 -19.57 -12.60
C LYS A 33 -2.27 -19.45 -12.57
N GLY A 34 -2.84 -18.61 -13.46
CA GLY A 34 -4.26 -18.31 -13.50
C GLY A 34 -4.77 -17.46 -12.34
N GLU A 35 -3.86 -16.80 -11.61
CA GLU A 35 -4.17 -16.02 -10.42
C GLU A 35 -3.16 -14.89 -10.23
N ILE A 36 -3.64 -13.70 -9.83
CA ILE A 36 -2.83 -12.56 -9.40
C ILE A 36 -3.06 -12.30 -7.91
N THR A 37 -1.99 -12.20 -7.13
CA THR A 37 -2.04 -11.91 -5.71
C THR A 37 -1.94 -10.41 -5.48
N ILE A 38 -2.97 -9.81 -4.86
CA ILE A 38 -3.11 -8.37 -4.71
C ILE A 38 -3.18 -8.02 -3.22
N GLY A 39 -2.23 -7.20 -2.75
CA GLY A 39 -2.22 -6.68 -1.39
C GLY A 39 -3.04 -5.40 -1.27
N LEU A 40 -3.85 -5.30 -0.24
CA LEU A 40 -4.57 -4.10 0.19
C LEU A 40 -4.89 -4.19 1.68
N GLU A 41 -5.34 -3.09 2.29
CA GLU A 41 -5.95 -3.11 3.62
C GLU A 41 -7.40 -3.59 3.53
N GLY A 42 -8.01 -3.92 4.67
CA GLY A 42 -9.44 -4.22 4.78
C GLY A 42 -10.16 -3.30 5.76
N ASP A 43 -9.51 -2.23 6.21
CA ASP A 43 -9.98 -1.32 7.24
C ASP A 43 -9.87 0.18 6.85
N TRP A 44 -9.75 0.47 5.55
CA TRP A 44 -9.68 1.85 5.01
C TRP A 44 -10.88 2.20 4.11
N GLN A 45 -11.97 2.58 4.71
CA GLN A 45 -13.21 2.98 4.02
C GLN A 45 -13.07 4.37 3.38
N PRO A 46 -13.57 4.61 2.15
CA PRO A 46 -14.36 3.71 1.30
C PRO A 46 -13.52 2.91 0.29
N PHE A 47 -12.20 2.87 0.41
CA PHE A 47 -11.30 2.26 -0.58
C PHE A 47 -11.24 0.73 -0.45
N SER A 48 -10.99 0.21 0.76
CA SER A 48 -11.01 -1.23 1.06
C SER A 48 -11.47 -1.45 2.49
N TYR A 49 -12.62 -2.09 2.67
CA TYR A 49 -13.23 -2.28 4.00
C TYR A 49 -14.22 -3.44 4.01
N HIS A 50 -14.51 -3.94 5.19
CA HIS A 50 -15.56 -4.94 5.40
C HIS A 50 -16.91 -4.28 5.69
N ASN A 51 -17.95 -4.71 4.97
CA ASN A 51 -19.31 -4.26 5.25
C ASN A 51 -19.90 -5.00 6.48
N LYS A 52 -21.18 -4.74 6.79
CA LYS A 52 -21.87 -5.34 7.94
C LYS A 52 -21.98 -6.87 7.87
N ASP A 53 -21.86 -7.44 6.67
CA ASP A 53 -21.92 -8.89 6.41
C ASP A 53 -20.51 -9.49 6.34
N ASP A 54 -19.51 -8.76 6.82
CA ASP A 54 -18.08 -9.13 6.79
C ASP A 54 -17.56 -9.41 5.38
N LYS A 55 -18.11 -8.72 4.40
CA LYS A 55 -17.69 -8.84 3.01
C LYS A 55 -16.74 -7.71 2.65
N LEU A 56 -15.54 -8.05 2.18
CA LEU A 56 -14.56 -7.10 1.68
C LEU A 56 -15.08 -6.39 0.41
N MET A 57 -15.09 -5.06 0.44
CA MET A 57 -15.56 -4.19 -0.63
C MET A 57 -14.84 -2.84 -0.62
N GLY A 58 -15.12 -2.02 -1.63
CA GLY A 58 -14.55 -0.68 -1.77
C GLY A 58 -13.97 -0.45 -3.17
N VAL A 59 -13.53 0.78 -3.41
CA VAL A 59 -13.01 1.21 -4.73
C VAL A 59 -11.83 0.36 -5.15
N ASP A 60 -10.87 0.17 -4.26
CA ASP A 60 -9.63 -0.57 -4.54
C ASP A 60 -9.92 -2.06 -4.78
N VAL A 61 -10.88 -2.62 -4.05
CA VAL A 61 -11.34 -4.01 -4.24
C VAL A 61 -11.96 -4.20 -5.62
N GLU A 62 -12.75 -3.24 -6.10
CA GLU A 62 -13.35 -3.31 -7.44
C GLU A 62 -12.29 -3.07 -8.54
N VAL A 63 -11.31 -2.19 -8.32
CA VAL A 63 -10.15 -2.03 -9.22
C VAL A 63 -9.37 -3.34 -9.32
N ALA A 64 -9.06 -3.98 -8.19
CA ALA A 64 -8.37 -5.27 -8.13
C ALA A 64 -9.09 -6.36 -8.94
N LYS A 65 -10.40 -6.54 -8.72
CA LYS A 65 -11.22 -7.50 -9.45
C LYS A 65 -11.27 -7.22 -10.96
N ASN A 66 -11.37 -5.94 -11.34
CA ASN A 66 -11.40 -5.55 -12.75
C ASN A 66 -10.06 -5.77 -13.45
N ILE A 67 -8.93 -5.53 -12.79
CA ILE A 67 -7.59 -5.84 -13.31
C ILE A 67 -7.46 -7.35 -13.54
N ALA A 68 -7.73 -8.17 -12.53
CA ALA A 68 -7.67 -9.62 -12.66
C ALA A 68 -8.55 -10.15 -13.81
N LYS A 69 -9.79 -9.64 -13.91
CA LYS A 69 -10.71 -9.97 -15.01
C LYS A 69 -10.14 -9.62 -16.38
N LYS A 70 -9.52 -8.44 -16.53
CA LYS A 70 -8.90 -8.00 -17.79
C LYS A 70 -7.68 -8.84 -18.16
N LEU A 71 -6.92 -9.32 -17.17
CA LEU A 71 -5.80 -10.22 -17.36
C LEU A 71 -6.22 -11.67 -17.64
N GLY A 72 -7.51 -12.00 -17.48
CA GLY A 72 -8.05 -13.36 -17.64
C GLY A 72 -7.68 -14.31 -16.51
N VAL A 73 -7.41 -13.79 -15.31
CA VAL A 73 -6.98 -14.55 -14.13
C VAL A 73 -7.92 -14.31 -12.94
N LYS A 74 -7.77 -15.08 -11.88
CA LYS A 74 -8.48 -14.86 -10.60
C LYS A 74 -7.76 -13.79 -9.78
N ALA A 75 -8.52 -12.95 -9.06
CA ALA A 75 -7.98 -12.08 -8.03
C ALA A 75 -7.87 -12.87 -6.72
N ASN A 76 -6.67 -12.99 -6.20
CA ASN A 76 -6.38 -13.44 -4.83
C ASN A 76 -6.06 -12.20 -4.01
N ILE A 77 -7.07 -11.63 -3.36
CA ILE A 77 -6.90 -10.44 -2.53
C ILE A 77 -6.42 -10.88 -1.15
N VAL A 78 -5.29 -10.31 -0.72
CA VAL A 78 -4.67 -10.57 0.58
C VAL A 78 -4.65 -9.29 1.38
N GLU A 79 -5.33 -9.31 2.51
CA GLU A 79 -5.36 -8.17 3.42
C GLU A 79 -4.09 -8.10 4.25
N GLY A 80 -3.56 -6.90 4.41
CA GLY A 80 -2.37 -6.61 5.17
C GLY A 80 -2.46 -5.26 5.87
N LYS A 81 -1.50 -4.94 6.73
CA LYS A 81 -1.38 -3.61 7.30
C LYS A 81 -0.60 -2.71 6.34
N TRP A 82 -0.95 -1.44 6.32
CA TRP A 82 -0.35 -0.43 5.44
C TRP A 82 1.17 -0.47 5.43
N ASP A 83 1.80 -0.47 6.60
CA ASP A 83 3.26 -0.47 6.77
C ASP A 83 3.96 -1.71 6.19
N GLY A 84 3.23 -2.80 6.00
CA GLY A 84 3.71 -4.06 5.42
C GLY A 84 3.48 -4.21 3.91
N LEU A 85 2.56 -3.44 3.30
CA LEU A 85 2.13 -3.68 1.91
C LEU A 85 3.25 -3.51 0.90
N LEU A 86 3.99 -2.40 0.94
CA LEU A 86 5.09 -2.15 0.00
C LEU A 86 6.28 -3.09 0.23
N THR A 87 6.52 -3.49 1.48
CA THR A 87 7.51 -4.53 1.80
C THR A 87 7.09 -5.86 1.20
N GLY A 88 5.82 -6.24 1.33
CA GLY A 88 5.26 -7.46 0.74
C GLY A 88 5.38 -7.48 -0.79
N LEU A 89 5.19 -6.32 -1.45
CA LEU A 89 5.42 -6.19 -2.88
C LEU A 89 6.91 -6.42 -3.24
N SER A 90 7.83 -5.78 -2.51
CA SER A 90 9.28 -5.93 -2.72
C SER A 90 9.77 -7.36 -2.53
N THR A 91 9.17 -8.11 -1.63
CA THR A 91 9.55 -9.50 -1.32
C THR A 91 8.81 -10.55 -2.17
N GLY A 92 7.90 -10.11 -3.06
CA GLY A 92 7.11 -11.00 -3.91
C GLY A 92 5.97 -11.73 -3.18
N THR A 93 5.55 -11.23 -2.01
CA THR A 93 4.33 -11.71 -1.33
C THR A 93 3.09 -11.34 -2.13
N TYR A 94 3.12 -10.17 -2.76
CA TYR A 94 2.10 -9.66 -3.66
C TYR A 94 2.67 -9.46 -5.05
N ASP A 95 1.88 -9.72 -6.08
CA ASP A 95 2.19 -9.37 -7.47
C ASP A 95 1.86 -7.88 -7.73
N LEU A 96 0.91 -7.34 -6.98
CA LEU A 96 0.38 -5.98 -7.10
C LEU A 96 -0.11 -5.49 -5.73
N VAL A 97 0.06 -4.20 -5.46
CA VAL A 97 -0.58 -3.51 -4.32
C VAL A 97 -1.56 -2.48 -4.87
N ILE A 98 -2.79 -2.49 -4.36
CA ILE A 98 -3.84 -1.52 -4.67
C ILE A 98 -4.41 -1.02 -3.34
N ASN A 99 -4.00 0.16 -2.93
CA ASN A 99 -4.37 0.72 -1.62
C ASN A 99 -4.25 2.26 -1.62
N GLY A 100 -4.72 2.92 -2.68
CA GLY A 100 -4.60 4.37 -2.81
C GLY A 100 -3.16 4.88 -2.62
N VAL A 101 -2.17 4.11 -3.06
CA VAL A 101 -0.74 4.42 -2.85
C VAL A 101 -0.35 5.65 -3.65
N ASP A 102 0.01 6.73 -2.97
CA ASP A 102 0.48 7.95 -3.60
C ASP A 102 1.74 7.71 -4.42
N ILE A 103 1.77 8.29 -5.63
CA ILE A 103 2.93 8.29 -6.51
C ILE A 103 3.90 9.38 -6.02
N THR A 104 4.99 8.98 -5.39
CA THR A 104 6.06 9.88 -4.96
C THR A 104 7.36 9.52 -5.67
N LYS A 105 8.27 10.51 -5.81
CA LYS A 105 9.58 10.25 -6.41
C LYS A 105 10.37 9.17 -5.68
N GLU A 106 10.23 9.09 -4.35
CA GLU A 106 10.90 8.07 -3.57
C GLU A 106 10.36 6.67 -3.91
N ARG A 107 9.02 6.55 -4.02
CA ARG A 107 8.36 5.29 -4.34
C ARG A 107 8.61 4.89 -5.80
N GLU A 108 8.58 5.83 -6.74
CA GLU A 108 8.91 5.58 -8.16
C GLU A 108 10.33 5.05 -8.38
N ASN A 109 11.27 5.36 -7.48
CA ASN A 109 12.62 4.79 -7.53
C ASN A 109 12.68 3.31 -7.14
N LYS A 110 11.63 2.76 -6.54
CA LYS A 110 11.59 1.40 -6.00
C LYS A 110 10.51 0.53 -6.64
N PHE A 111 9.47 1.15 -7.18
CA PHE A 111 8.27 0.48 -7.69
C PHE A 111 7.80 1.09 -8.99
N ASP A 112 7.24 0.25 -9.85
CA ASP A 112 6.50 0.70 -11.03
C ASP A 112 5.06 1.03 -10.64
N PHE A 113 4.54 2.13 -11.18
CA PHE A 113 3.17 2.58 -10.97
C PHE A 113 2.34 2.49 -12.25
N SER A 114 1.06 2.23 -12.11
CA SER A 114 0.09 2.45 -13.17
C SER A 114 -0.15 3.94 -13.40
N THR A 115 -0.91 4.29 -14.45
CA THR A 115 -1.57 5.60 -14.49
C THR A 115 -2.49 5.74 -13.27
N PRO A 116 -2.62 6.94 -12.67
CA PRO A 116 -3.51 7.15 -11.54
C PRO A 116 -4.95 6.76 -11.88
N TYR A 117 -5.59 5.98 -11.00
CA TYR A 117 -6.99 5.59 -11.14
C TYR A 117 -7.95 6.43 -10.28
N ALA A 118 -7.40 7.22 -9.36
CA ALA A 118 -8.13 8.16 -8.53
C ALA A 118 -7.27 9.39 -8.23
N TYR A 119 -7.91 10.49 -7.94
CA TYR A 119 -7.31 11.72 -7.43
C TYR A 119 -8.08 12.13 -6.19
N ASP A 120 -7.37 12.47 -5.13
CA ASP A 120 -7.94 12.98 -3.89
C ASP A 120 -7.10 14.18 -3.41
N HIS A 121 -7.55 14.86 -2.41
CA HIS A 121 -6.78 15.90 -1.74
C HIS A 121 -6.64 15.55 -0.26
N THR A 122 -5.55 16.05 0.30
CA THR A 122 -5.22 15.83 1.72
C THR A 122 -5.91 16.89 2.55
N VAL A 123 -6.45 16.50 3.69
CA VAL A 123 -7.12 17.42 4.64
C VAL A 123 -6.55 17.27 6.04
N LEU A 124 -6.60 18.36 6.78
CA LEU A 124 -6.22 18.46 8.19
C LEU A 124 -7.46 18.44 9.08
N VAL A 125 -7.48 17.50 10.02
CA VAL A 125 -8.61 17.27 10.93
C VAL A 125 -8.20 17.53 12.37
N VAL A 126 -9.02 18.27 13.06
CA VAL A 126 -8.84 18.62 14.47
C VAL A 126 -10.14 18.37 15.25
N ARG A 127 -10.07 18.43 16.58
CA ARG A 127 -11.32 18.45 17.36
C ARG A 127 -12.15 19.68 17.05
N ASN A 128 -13.46 19.55 17.17
CA ASN A 128 -14.40 20.63 16.86
C ASN A 128 -14.21 21.87 17.75
N ASP A 129 -13.77 21.68 19.00
CA ASP A 129 -13.48 22.76 19.96
C ASP A 129 -12.09 23.41 19.78
N ASN A 130 -11.27 22.90 18.85
CA ASN A 130 -9.97 23.49 18.57
C ASN A 130 -10.11 24.91 17.99
N THR A 131 -9.28 25.84 18.47
CA THR A 131 -9.24 27.25 18.04
C THR A 131 -7.85 27.72 17.63
N THR A 132 -6.85 26.82 17.65
CA THR A 132 -5.45 27.18 17.47
C THR A 132 -4.81 26.64 16.20
N ILE A 133 -5.41 25.64 15.58
CA ILE A 133 -4.96 25.05 14.31
C ILE A 133 -6.04 25.36 13.28
N THR A 134 -5.69 26.13 12.26
CA THR A 134 -6.59 26.56 11.19
C THR A 134 -6.07 26.21 9.80
N SER A 135 -4.78 25.86 9.72
CA SER A 135 -4.10 25.43 8.50
C SER A 135 -2.94 24.49 8.82
N PHE A 136 -2.33 23.90 7.80
CA PHE A 136 -1.12 23.10 7.96
C PHE A 136 0.04 23.88 8.60
N ASP A 137 0.17 25.18 8.33
CA ASP A 137 1.24 26.02 8.91
C ASP A 137 1.19 26.09 10.44
N ASP A 138 0.01 25.88 11.04
CA ASP A 138 -0.18 25.88 12.49
C ASP A 138 0.31 24.57 13.17
N LEU A 139 0.74 23.58 12.39
CA LEU A 139 1.22 22.29 12.92
C LEU A 139 2.59 22.36 13.59
N LYS A 140 3.36 23.43 13.37
CA LYS A 140 4.67 23.56 13.98
C LYS A 140 4.60 23.47 15.50
N GLY A 141 5.29 22.46 16.04
CA GLY A 141 5.32 22.17 17.49
C GLY A 141 4.04 21.55 18.06
N LYS A 142 3.10 21.14 17.18
CA LYS A 142 1.92 20.37 17.55
C LYS A 142 2.20 18.87 17.45
N THR A 143 1.21 18.07 17.82
CA THR A 143 1.25 16.61 17.70
C THR A 143 0.20 16.14 16.70
N THR A 144 0.58 15.21 15.81
CA THR A 144 -0.38 14.54 14.91
C THR A 144 -0.32 13.02 15.10
N ALA A 145 -1.35 12.32 14.67
CA ALA A 145 -1.36 10.87 14.55
C ALA A 145 -1.60 10.50 13.09
N ASN A 146 -0.75 9.64 12.53
CA ASN A 146 -0.84 9.22 11.12
C ASN A 146 -0.36 7.78 10.97
N SER A 147 -0.81 7.10 9.93
CA SER A 147 -0.35 5.74 9.62
C SER A 147 1.14 5.71 9.33
N ILE A 148 1.84 4.76 9.92
CA ILE A 148 3.30 4.62 9.84
C ILE A 148 3.73 4.48 8.37
N GLY A 149 4.68 5.34 7.92
CA GLY A 149 5.20 5.33 6.55
C GLY A 149 4.23 5.83 5.48
N SER A 150 3.15 6.53 5.87
CA SER A 150 2.26 7.21 4.95
C SER A 150 2.80 8.60 4.56
N THR A 151 2.40 9.09 3.39
CA THR A 151 2.64 10.48 2.96
C THR A 151 2.00 11.49 3.90
N TYR A 152 0.97 11.11 4.62
CA TYR A 152 0.33 11.93 5.66
C TYR A 152 1.23 12.09 6.89
N MET A 153 1.98 11.05 7.26
CA MET A 153 2.99 11.13 8.31
C MET A 153 4.12 12.08 7.91
N GLU A 154 4.66 11.90 6.70
CA GLU A 154 5.70 12.75 6.13
C GLU A 154 5.25 14.22 6.08
N LEU A 155 4.02 14.48 5.62
CA LEU A 155 3.45 15.81 5.55
C LEU A 155 3.35 16.49 6.94
N GLY A 156 2.94 15.74 7.96
CA GLY A 156 2.92 16.25 9.34
C GLY A 156 4.30 16.65 9.84
N GLU A 157 5.32 15.84 9.54
CA GLU A 157 6.72 16.11 9.88
C GLU A 157 7.27 17.34 9.12
N ASP A 158 6.95 17.46 7.84
CA ASP A 158 7.35 18.60 6.99
C ASP A 158 6.81 19.94 7.50
N TYR A 159 5.60 19.94 8.05
CA TYR A 159 5.02 21.10 8.72
C TYR A 159 5.47 21.28 10.18
N GLY A 160 6.41 20.46 10.65
CA GLY A 160 7.04 20.58 11.97
C GLY A 160 6.24 20.04 13.13
N ALA A 161 5.28 19.16 12.87
CA ALA A 161 4.58 18.41 13.92
C ALA A 161 5.46 17.28 14.47
N THR A 162 5.19 16.88 15.70
CA THR A 162 5.66 15.61 16.24
C THR A 162 4.61 14.54 15.89
N VAL A 163 4.95 13.62 15.00
CA VAL A 163 3.99 12.63 14.51
C VAL A 163 4.03 11.36 15.34
N LYS A 164 2.88 10.93 15.81
CA LYS A 164 2.66 9.64 16.45
C LYS A 164 2.20 8.63 15.40
N GLY A 165 3.07 7.68 15.06
CA GLY A 165 2.72 6.60 14.14
C GLY A 165 1.71 5.64 14.77
N VAL A 166 0.68 5.29 14.00
CA VAL A 166 -0.36 4.31 14.36
C VAL A 166 -0.67 3.40 13.16
N ASP A 167 -1.52 2.40 13.34
CA ASP A 167 -1.75 1.40 12.30
C ASP A 167 -2.83 1.82 11.29
N ASP A 168 -3.85 2.59 11.73
CA ASP A 168 -5.05 2.86 10.91
C ASP A 168 -5.68 4.23 11.21
N LEU A 169 -6.60 4.66 10.32
CA LEU A 169 -7.31 5.93 10.44
C LEU A 169 -8.18 6.01 11.70
N THR A 170 -8.83 4.92 12.11
CA THR A 170 -9.70 4.93 13.29
C THR A 170 -8.91 5.29 14.53
N LYS A 171 -7.71 4.73 14.70
CA LYS A 171 -6.81 5.08 15.80
C LYS A 171 -6.34 6.53 15.74
N CYS A 172 -6.09 7.07 14.54
CA CYS A 172 -5.79 8.49 14.37
C CYS A 172 -6.93 9.36 14.93
N MET A 173 -8.16 9.08 14.49
CA MET A 173 -9.36 9.82 14.91
C MET A 173 -9.62 9.70 16.42
N ASP A 174 -9.46 8.51 17.00
CA ASP A 174 -9.60 8.29 18.45
C ASP A 174 -8.59 9.10 19.26
N LEU A 175 -7.34 9.20 18.79
CA LEU A 175 -6.31 10.00 19.44
C LEU A 175 -6.62 11.51 19.38
N VAL A 176 -7.11 12.01 18.24
CA VAL A 176 -7.57 13.40 18.12
C VAL A 176 -8.75 13.62 19.05
N LYS A 177 -9.74 12.75 19.05
CA LYS A 177 -10.95 12.85 19.88
C LYS A 177 -10.62 12.91 21.37
N SER A 178 -9.73 12.04 21.82
CA SER A 178 -9.31 11.98 23.23
C SER A 178 -8.37 13.11 23.65
N GLY A 179 -7.85 13.90 22.70
CA GLY A 179 -6.82 14.90 22.96
C GLY A 179 -5.42 14.29 23.17
N GLY A 180 -5.22 13.05 22.77
CA GLY A 180 -3.92 12.37 22.79
C GLY A 180 -2.94 12.90 21.74
N VAL A 181 -3.48 13.57 20.70
CA VAL A 181 -2.78 14.39 19.71
C VAL A 181 -3.66 15.59 19.35
N ASP A 182 -3.06 16.60 18.71
CA ASP A 182 -3.74 17.85 18.33
C ASP A 182 -4.55 17.69 17.03
N ALA A 183 -4.03 16.90 16.06
CA ALA A 183 -4.60 16.76 14.73
C ALA A 183 -4.28 15.41 14.08
N THR A 184 -4.94 15.14 12.95
CA THR A 184 -4.58 14.07 12.00
C THR A 184 -4.71 14.58 10.56
N ILE A 185 -4.01 13.94 9.65
CA ILE A 185 -3.96 14.26 8.22
C ILE A 185 -4.38 13.00 7.46
N ASN A 186 -5.29 13.13 6.49
CA ASN A 186 -5.69 11.98 5.66
C ASN A 186 -6.36 12.46 4.36
N ALA A 187 -6.74 11.51 3.49
CA ALA A 187 -7.52 11.74 2.29
C ALA A 187 -8.89 12.34 2.63
N ALA A 188 -9.30 13.38 1.90
CA ALA A 188 -10.59 14.03 2.12
C ALA A 188 -11.76 13.04 1.96
N THR A 189 -11.66 12.11 1.00
CA THR A 189 -12.69 11.09 0.79
C THR A 189 -12.86 10.21 2.02
N SER A 190 -11.76 9.72 2.63
CA SER A 190 -11.83 8.88 3.84
C SER A 190 -12.35 9.63 5.06
N ILE A 191 -11.90 10.87 5.25
CA ILE A 191 -12.39 11.70 6.37
C ILE A 191 -13.88 12.00 6.22
N ASN A 192 -14.33 12.42 5.04
CA ASN A 192 -15.74 12.69 4.82
C ASN A 192 -16.61 11.43 4.99
N ASP A 193 -16.14 10.29 4.51
CA ASP A 193 -16.83 9.02 4.71
C ASP A 193 -16.93 8.64 6.20
N TYR A 194 -15.82 8.76 6.94
CA TYR A 194 -15.80 8.54 8.39
C TYR A 194 -16.80 9.42 9.12
N LEU A 195 -16.81 10.73 8.84
CA LEU A 195 -17.71 11.69 9.50
C LEU A 195 -19.19 11.41 9.15
N GLN A 196 -19.49 11.05 7.90
CA GLN A 196 -20.85 10.72 7.45
C GLN A 196 -21.36 9.42 8.07
N THR A 197 -20.49 8.41 8.16
CA THR A 197 -20.84 7.08 8.65
C THR A 197 -21.00 7.06 10.16
N THR A 198 -20.08 7.69 10.89
CA THR A 198 -20.09 7.72 12.37
C THR A 198 -21.04 8.80 12.90
N LYS A 199 -21.31 9.84 12.12
CA LYS A 199 -22.03 11.06 12.55
C LYS A 199 -21.38 11.73 13.76
N ASP A 200 -20.06 11.56 13.90
CA ASP A 200 -19.30 12.09 15.03
C ASP A 200 -19.02 13.58 14.83
N SER A 201 -19.68 14.41 15.62
CA SER A 201 -19.54 15.87 15.59
C SER A 201 -18.32 16.37 16.39
N SER A 202 -17.48 15.49 16.90
CA SER A 202 -16.29 15.85 17.68
C SER A 202 -15.17 16.47 16.83
N PHE A 203 -15.29 16.42 15.50
CA PHE A 203 -14.25 16.82 14.57
C PHE A 203 -14.67 17.92 13.62
N LYS A 204 -13.69 18.63 13.09
CA LYS A 204 -13.83 19.51 11.93
C LYS A 204 -12.59 19.42 11.04
N ILE A 205 -12.81 19.60 9.75
CA ILE A 205 -11.76 19.82 8.76
C ILE A 205 -11.42 21.32 8.78
N VAL A 206 -10.14 21.67 8.78
CA VAL A 206 -9.67 23.07 8.83
C VAL A 206 -8.79 23.46 7.64
N ASP A 207 -8.24 22.49 6.89
CA ASP A 207 -7.48 22.71 5.66
C ASP A 207 -7.53 21.42 4.79
#